data_01ce6d6832c1e98de447b38d34808cac
#
_entry.id   01ce6d6832c1e98de447b38d34808cac
#
_cell.length_a   1.000
_cell.length_b   1.000
_cell.length_c   1.000
_cell.angle_alpha   90.00
_cell.angle_beta   90.00
_cell.angle_gamma   90.00
#
_symmetry.space_group_name_H-M   'P 1'
#
loop_
_entity.id
_entity.type
_entity.pdbx_description
1 polymer ?
#
loop_
_entity_poly.entity_id
_entity_poly.type
_entity_poly.pdbx_seq_one_letter_code
_entity_poly.pdbx_strand_id
1 'polypeptide(L)'
;MAQERDTHHALLIPLGHFAQEIGLISGIEAVKLSQKIYDHTPQAKVLEFFVAVLSGTQHLQDISLAGHPLDKDLAVAEAWKQMCWVDYTSVSRAMKQLNWNESKAIASVLEHVSQPFWDSELAVLRSQGCGLQYDGDLTGLPVSNTSRTYPNAAYGHMSDEIRLGYQAAVVSFHSPTYGRLWLSVDHHAGDTVSCTQAEALVLAAEKRSGQHPKRRTELLQKRIKNFVKSREPADERFCSQQAALAAAEQAKAETLEKLRAAQEIPETKPKRLQTLERRGKRYEKAIEVARKKLSKTQVWLNAHVEQEKALRKRLLQFERENIENPQPIEACFRLDAGFGTYDNIALLIEMGYELYVKLHNHKIVEQLKQSVTPETAWTHVGNNAEMVAWPEMQLKSCPYPLDIALERFYTGKTQKHSALAHFGSTPVTTNLPTWFGKYNARQTIEAGIKETKQVFFLNRLKVRSEPAIYLQEVMTIFAANFIRWATVWIEQHVDQDENTLPVGEMGIKKQIQVAANTSAKVIQNSEGMLLRFSPASVFAGKQLFFRASRKPPRSTHFLPFFTILDLIAQKLR
;
A
#
# COMPACT_ATOMS: atom_id res chain seq x y z
N MET A 1 37.07 25.56 24.80
CA MET A 1 36.73 24.59 25.87
C MET A 1 35.79 23.57 25.28
N ALA A 2 35.94 22.30 25.62
CA ALA A 2 35.01 21.27 25.19
C ALA A 2 33.68 21.44 25.94
N GLN A 3 32.56 21.41 25.24
CA GLN A 3 31.24 21.38 25.83
C GLN A 3 30.82 19.93 26.01
N GLU A 4 30.55 19.53 27.27
CA GLU A 4 30.10 18.17 27.58
C GLU A 4 28.64 18.21 28.01
N ARG A 5 27.85 17.21 27.53
CA ARG A 5 26.45 17.01 27.91
C ARG A 5 26.15 15.53 28.04
N ASP A 6 25.29 15.17 28.96
CA ASP A 6 24.78 13.82 29.09
C ASP A 6 23.50 13.67 28.29
N THR A 7 23.30 12.48 27.70
CA THR A 7 22.08 12.06 27.05
C THR A 7 21.72 10.64 27.47
N HIS A 8 20.43 10.34 27.50
CA HIS A 8 19.94 8.97 27.65
C HIS A 8 19.44 8.38 26.31
N HIS A 9 19.57 9.15 25.24
CA HIS A 9 19.08 8.82 23.90
C HIS A 9 20.20 8.95 22.86
N ALA A 10 21.29 8.22 23.07
CA ALA A 10 22.56 8.40 22.37
C ALA A 10 22.44 8.47 20.84
N LEU A 11 21.76 7.48 20.22
CA LEU A 11 21.68 7.45 18.75
C LEU A 11 20.79 8.56 18.18
N LEU A 12 19.88 9.15 18.96
CA LEU A 12 19.06 10.28 18.49
C LEU A 12 19.89 11.54 18.21
N ILE A 13 21.12 11.65 18.75
CA ILE A 13 22.03 12.76 18.45
C ILE A 13 22.48 12.75 16.98
N PRO A 14 23.18 11.72 16.46
CA PRO A 14 23.56 11.67 15.05
C PRO A 14 22.36 11.63 14.11
N LEU A 15 21.23 11.05 14.50
CA LEU A 15 20.00 11.09 13.73
C LEU A 15 19.46 12.52 13.57
N GLY A 16 19.59 13.36 14.60
CA GLY A 16 19.26 14.79 14.53
C GLY A 16 20.17 15.56 13.56
N HIS A 17 21.46 15.29 13.57
CA HIS A 17 22.40 15.89 12.61
C HIS A 17 22.10 15.46 11.16
N PHE A 18 21.79 14.18 10.95
CA PHE A 18 21.35 13.70 9.64
C PHE A 18 20.04 14.38 9.20
N ALA A 19 19.06 14.54 10.10
CA ALA A 19 17.82 15.24 9.81
C ALA A 19 18.03 16.71 9.40
N GLN A 20 19.04 17.38 9.98
CA GLN A 20 19.43 18.73 9.58
C GLN A 20 20.00 18.71 8.15
N GLU A 21 20.91 17.79 7.86
CA GLU A 21 21.61 17.71 6.58
C GLU A 21 20.66 17.44 5.41
N ILE A 22 19.69 16.55 5.58
CA ILE A 22 18.68 16.28 4.55
C ILE A 22 17.54 17.32 4.47
N GLY A 23 17.60 18.38 5.29
CA GLY A 23 16.60 19.45 5.29
C GLY A 23 15.25 19.08 5.92
N LEU A 24 15.15 17.99 6.66
CA LEU A 24 13.89 17.55 7.29
C LEU A 24 13.37 18.59 8.29
N ILE A 25 14.24 19.11 9.15
CA ILE A 25 13.86 20.06 10.20
C ILE A 25 13.35 21.35 9.57
N SER A 26 14.15 21.97 8.69
CA SER A 26 13.76 23.20 8.00
C SER A 26 12.50 23.04 7.13
N GLY A 27 12.33 21.86 6.51
CA GLY A 27 11.14 21.54 5.76
C GLY A 27 9.87 21.52 6.64
N ILE A 28 9.93 20.88 7.81
CA ILE A 28 8.80 20.88 8.77
C ILE A 28 8.54 22.28 9.32
N GLU A 29 9.59 23.04 9.66
CA GLU A 29 9.47 24.42 10.15
C GLU A 29 8.82 25.35 9.14
N ALA A 30 8.99 25.12 7.85
CA ALA A 30 8.37 25.90 6.77
C ALA A 30 6.88 25.62 6.56
N VAL A 31 6.33 24.54 7.11
CA VAL A 31 4.89 24.22 6.99
C VAL A 31 4.06 25.24 7.78
N LYS A 32 3.08 25.84 7.11
CA LYS A 32 2.12 26.73 7.77
C LYS A 32 1.08 25.91 8.53
N LEU A 33 1.06 26.05 9.85
CA LEU A 33 0.06 25.44 10.72
C LEU A 33 -0.82 26.55 11.32
N SER A 34 -2.14 26.29 11.38
CA SER A 34 -3.13 27.29 11.83
C SER A 34 -3.18 27.48 13.34
N GLN A 35 -2.44 26.65 14.09
CA GLN A 35 -2.41 26.68 15.54
C GLN A 35 -1.69 27.91 16.09
N LYS A 36 -2.16 28.43 17.23
CA LYS A 36 -1.50 29.54 17.92
C LYS A 36 -0.11 29.15 18.42
N ILE A 37 0.82 30.07 18.25
CA ILE A 37 2.17 29.96 18.79
C ILE A 37 2.13 30.45 20.25
N TYR A 38 2.65 29.63 21.14
CA TYR A 38 2.95 29.96 22.52
C TYR A 38 4.48 29.90 22.70
N ASP A 39 4.97 29.36 23.81
CA ASP A 39 6.42 29.22 24.05
C ASP A 39 7.12 28.35 22.98
N HIS A 40 6.40 27.39 22.41
CA HIS A 40 6.89 26.50 21.35
C HIS A 40 5.98 26.55 20.13
N THR A 41 6.57 26.49 18.94
CA THR A 41 5.82 26.44 17.67
C THR A 41 5.09 25.12 17.52
N PRO A 42 3.96 25.08 16.80
CA PRO A 42 3.31 23.82 16.44
C PRO A 42 4.24 22.86 15.68
N GLN A 43 5.12 23.39 14.83
CA GLN A 43 6.10 22.62 14.06
C GLN A 43 7.12 21.91 14.97
N ALA A 44 7.60 22.58 16.03
CA ALA A 44 8.48 21.95 17.03
C ALA A 44 7.80 20.74 17.69
N LYS A 45 6.49 20.85 18.01
CA LYS A 45 5.71 19.75 18.59
C LYS A 45 5.49 18.58 17.61
N VAL A 46 5.31 18.89 16.32
CA VAL A 46 5.24 17.87 15.25
C VAL A 46 6.59 17.17 15.10
N LEU A 47 7.70 17.92 15.16
CA LEU A 47 9.04 17.35 15.11
C LEU A 47 9.31 16.44 16.31
N GLU A 48 8.94 16.88 17.52
CA GLU A 48 9.05 16.07 18.74
C GLU A 48 8.21 14.78 18.65
N PHE A 49 7.00 14.86 18.08
CA PHE A 49 6.19 13.68 17.82
C PHE A 49 6.92 12.70 16.87
N PHE A 50 7.56 13.21 15.81
CA PHE A 50 8.36 12.39 14.91
C PHE A 50 9.55 11.74 15.64
N VAL A 51 10.28 12.48 16.46
CA VAL A 51 11.41 11.95 17.26
C VAL A 51 10.92 10.88 18.24
N ALA A 52 9.75 11.06 18.85
CA ALA A 52 9.13 10.03 19.69
C ALA A 52 8.77 8.76 18.90
N VAL A 53 8.26 8.88 17.66
CA VAL A 53 8.07 7.71 16.79
C VAL A 53 9.40 7.06 16.45
N LEU A 54 10.41 7.84 16.09
CA LEU A 54 11.75 7.36 15.71
C LEU A 54 12.47 6.69 16.89
N SER A 55 12.29 7.17 18.12
CA SER A 55 12.87 6.55 19.34
C SER A 55 12.21 5.22 19.73
N GLY A 56 11.15 4.80 19.02
CA GLY A 56 10.39 3.60 19.37
C GLY A 56 9.54 3.76 20.64
N THR A 57 9.03 4.95 20.91
CA THR A 57 8.11 5.23 22.02
C THR A 57 6.78 4.50 21.81
N GLN A 58 6.32 3.73 22.79
CA GLN A 58 5.07 2.97 22.67
C GLN A 58 3.82 3.82 22.85
N HIS A 59 3.83 4.69 23.85
CA HIS A 59 2.73 5.57 24.18
C HIS A 59 3.20 7.02 24.18
N LEU A 60 2.37 7.95 23.77
CA LEU A 60 2.75 9.36 23.72
C LEU A 60 3.19 9.92 25.08
N GLN A 61 2.57 9.44 26.15
CA GLN A 61 2.92 9.84 27.52
C GLN A 61 4.37 9.46 27.91
N ASP A 62 4.98 8.48 27.25
CA ASP A 62 6.35 8.05 27.54
C ASP A 62 7.37 9.16 27.24
N ILE A 63 7.03 10.15 26.39
CA ILE A 63 7.84 11.36 26.15
C ILE A 63 8.23 12.02 27.48
N SER A 64 7.29 12.08 28.46
CA SER A 64 7.49 12.80 29.73
C SER A 64 7.51 11.87 30.96
N LEU A 65 6.97 10.64 30.87
CA LEU A 65 6.76 9.76 32.02
C LEU A 65 7.66 8.50 32.00
N ALA A 66 8.51 8.33 30.98
CA ALA A 66 9.49 7.26 30.96
C ALA A 66 10.57 7.45 32.03
N GLY A 67 11.32 6.40 32.35
CA GLY A 67 12.45 6.49 33.29
C GLY A 67 13.53 7.50 32.88
N HIS A 68 13.70 7.69 31.56
CA HIS A 68 14.51 8.75 30.97
C HIS A 68 13.63 9.51 29.99
N PRO A 69 12.97 10.59 30.43
CA PRO A 69 12.03 11.33 29.60
C PRO A 69 12.72 12.06 28.45
N LEU A 70 12.19 11.91 27.23
CA LEU A 70 12.73 12.58 26.04
C LEU A 70 12.62 14.11 26.16
N ASP A 71 11.54 14.63 26.76
CA ASP A 71 11.30 16.05 26.95
C ASP A 71 12.32 16.75 27.87
N LYS A 72 13.12 15.99 28.62
CA LYS A 72 14.20 16.50 29.48
C LYS A 72 15.60 16.36 28.85
N ASP A 73 15.71 15.71 27.70
CA ASP A 73 17.00 15.49 27.04
C ASP A 73 17.38 16.68 26.16
N LEU A 74 18.11 17.64 26.76
CA LEU A 74 18.54 18.85 26.07
C LEU A 74 19.55 18.58 24.95
N ALA A 75 20.38 17.54 25.09
CA ALA A 75 21.35 17.21 24.05
C ALA A 75 20.64 16.72 22.77
N VAL A 76 19.57 15.92 22.91
CA VAL A 76 18.73 15.55 21.78
C VAL A 76 18.01 16.77 21.21
N ALA A 77 17.40 17.61 22.04
CA ALA A 77 16.71 18.81 21.57
C ALA A 77 17.64 19.68 20.70
N GLU A 78 18.86 19.95 21.15
CA GLU A 78 19.86 20.74 20.42
C GLU A 78 20.26 20.07 19.09
N ALA A 79 20.48 18.75 19.08
CA ALA A 79 20.78 18.01 17.86
C ALA A 79 19.66 18.10 16.82
N TRP A 80 18.42 18.30 17.26
CA TRP A 80 17.23 18.51 16.42
C TRP A 80 16.87 19.99 16.25
N LYS A 81 17.80 20.92 16.50
CA LYS A 81 17.61 22.38 16.39
C LYS A 81 16.49 22.95 17.25
N GLN A 82 16.20 22.29 18.37
CA GLN A 82 15.23 22.78 19.35
C GLN A 82 15.95 23.28 20.59
N MET A 83 15.46 24.37 21.22
CA MET A 83 16.01 24.85 22.49
C MET A 83 15.70 23.87 23.64
N CYS A 84 14.49 23.33 23.63
CA CYS A 84 14.02 22.28 24.53
C CYS A 84 12.77 21.63 23.91
N TRP A 85 12.40 20.50 24.43
CA TRP A 85 11.17 19.79 24.08
C TRP A 85 10.02 20.21 25.01
N VAL A 86 8.79 19.82 24.69
CA VAL A 86 7.61 20.09 25.51
C VAL A 86 7.06 18.80 26.13
N ASP A 87 6.16 18.93 27.09
CA ASP A 87 5.49 17.78 27.67
C ASP A 87 4.55 17.07 26.64
N TYR A 88 4.31 15.79 26.86
CA TYR A 88 3.48 14.97 25.97
C TYR A 88 2.06 15.51 25.78
N THR A 89 1.49 16.26 26.77
CA THR A 89 0.13 16.80 26.66
C THR A 89 0.08 17.94 25.65
N SER A 90 1.16 18.71 25.56
CA SER A 90 1.34 19.77 24.56
C SER A 90 1.50 19.19 23.15
N VAL A 91 2.28 18.13 22.99
CA VAL A 91 2.39 17.37 21.73
C VAL A 91 1.03 16.79 21.35
N SER A 92 0.33 16.12 22.28
CA SER A 92 -0.99 15.53 22.05
C SER A 92 -2.01 16.54 21.57
N ARG A 93 -2.03 17.74 22.20
CA ARG A 93 -2.94 18.83 21.80
C ARG A 93 -2.64 19.36 20.42
N ALA A 94 -1.36 19.54 20.09
CA ALA A 94 -0.94 19.99 18.77
C ALA A 94 -1.35 18.98 17.68
N MET A 95 -1.07 17.70 17.88
CA MET A 95 -1.45 16.64 16.95
C MET A 95 -2.97 16.54 16.77
N LYS A 96 -3.75 16.67 17.85
CA LYS A 96 -5.23 16.63 17.79
C LYS A 96 -5.82 17.78 16.96
N GLN A 97 -5.16 18.91 16.90
CA GLN A 97 -5.63 20.12 16.20
C GLN A 97 -5.27 20.14 14.71
N LEU A 98 -4.42 19.20 14.24
CA LEU A 98 -4.08 19.11 12.82
C LEU A 98 -5.33 18.78 12.00
N ASN A 99 -5.50 19.48 10.89
CA ASN A 99 -6.47 19.16 9.85
C ASN A 99 -5.81 18.36 8.71
N TRP A 100 -6.61 17.88 7.75
CA TRP A 100 -6.13 17.08 6.62
C TRP A 100 -5.11 17.81 5.74
N ASN A 101 -5.29 19.10 5.50
CA ASN A 101 -4.37 19.88 4.66
C ASN A 101 -3.01 20.02 5.34
N GLU A 102 -2.99 20.28 6.64
CA GLU A 102 -1.76 20.39 7.44
C GLU A 102 -1.03 19.04 7.51
N SER A 103 -1.75 17.96 7.79
CA SER A 103 -1.15 16.61 7.82
C SER A 103 -0.57 16.21 6.46
N LYS A 104 -1.27 16.50 5.36
CA LYS A 104 -0.77 16.27 4.01
C LYS A 104 0.42 17.17 3.65
N ALA A 105 0.44 18.41 4.11
CA ALA A 105 1.58 19.30 3.90
C ALA A 105 2.84 18.78 4.60
N ILE A 106 2.72 18.30 5.86
CA ILE A 106 3.84 17.66 6.56
C ILE A 106 4.26 16.37 5.83
N ALA A 107 3.31 15.53 5.42
CA ALA A 107 3.60 14.33 4.64
C ALA A 107 4.37 14.66 3.35
N SER A 108 4.01 15.75 2.65
CA SER A 108 4.73 16.20 1.45
C SER A 108 6.17 16.62 1.73
N VAL A 109 6.47 17.17 2.92
CA VAL A 109 7.86 17.42 3.33
C VAL A 109 8.63 16.10 3.44
N LEU A 110 8.04 15.10 4.13
CA LEU A 110 8.68 13.79 4.28
C LEU A 110 8.90 13.12 2.91
N GLU A 111 7.95 13.30 2.00
CA GLU A 111 8.06 12.85 0.62
C GLU A 111 9.23 13.53 -0.09
N HIS A 112 9.31 14.84 0.01
CA HIS A 112 10.33 15.64 -0.66
C HIS A 112 11.74 15.29 -0.18
N VAL A 113 11.97 15.20 1.12
CA VAL A 113 13.29 14.83 1.64
C VAL A 113 13.68 13.38 1.34
N SER A 114 12.71 12.53 0.99
CA SER A 114 12.97 11.17 0.54
C SER A 114 13.40 11.08 -0.92
N GLN A 115 13.05 12.06 -1.75
CA GLN A 115 13.21 11.99 -3.21
C GLN A 115 14.64 11.74 -3.65
N PRO A 116 15.68 12.40 -3.11
CA PRO A 116 17.07 12.14 -3.53
C PRO A 116 17.52 10.70 -3.32
N PHE A 117 17.03 10.04 -2.28
CA PHE A 117 17.34 8.63 -2.01
C PHE A 117 16.68 7.71 -3.05
N TRP A 118 15.44 8.04 -3.44
CA TRP A 118 14.74 7.32 -4.53
C TRP A 118 15.44 7.49 -5.86
N ASP A 119 15.81 8.70 -6.23
CA ASP A 119 16.48 9.01 -7.48
C ASP A 119 17.81 8.28 -7.58
N SER A 120 18.55 8.18 -6.46
CA SER A 120 19.79 7.42 -6.37
C SER A 120 19.58 5.92 -6.61
N GLU A 121 18.55 5.33 -5.97
CA GLU A 121 18.21 3.90 -6.15
C GLU A 121 17.77 3.60 -7.59
N LEU A 122 16.96 4.48 -8.18
CA LEU A 122 16.54 4.37 -9.58
C LEU A 122 17.74 4.44 -10.53
N ALA A 123 18.71 5.32 -10.26
CA ALA A 123 19.94 5.41 -11.05
C ALA A 123 20.77 4.11 -10.96
N VAL A 124 20.90 3.53 -9.76
CA VAL A 124 21.57 2.24 -9.55
C VAL A 124 20.89 1.13 -10.34
N LEU A 125 19.55 0.99 -10.24
CA LEU A 125 18.82 -0.03 -10.97
C LEU A 125 18.95 0.11 -12.48
N ARG A 126 18.84 1.33 -13.00
CA ARG A 126 19.03 1.60 -14.44
C ARG A 126 20.44 1.24 -14.91
N SER A 127 21.46 1.57 -14.12
CA SER A 127 22.86 1.22 -14.46
C SER A 127 23.09 -0.29 -14.49
N GLN A 128 22.33 -1.04 -13.70
CA GLN A 128 22.39 -2.51 -13.64
C GLN A 128 21.47 -3.19 -14.67
N GLY A 129 20.66 -2.43 -15.40
CA GLY A 129 19.64 -2.98 -16.30
C GLY A 129 18.54 -3.76 -15.57
N CYS A 130 18.32 -3.44 -14.28
CA CYS A 130 17.33 -4.10 -13.44
C CYS A 130 15.99 -3.36 -13.46
N GLY A 131 14.89 -4.12 -13.42
CA GLY A 131 13.53 -3.59 -13.24
C GLY A 131 13.21 -3.26 -11.80
N LEU A 132 12.12 -2.50 -11.61
CA LEU A 132 11.57 -2.16 -10.29
C LEU A 132 10.83 -3.36 -9.70
N GLN A 133 11.00 -3.59 -8.40
CA GLN A 133 10.31 -4.65 -7.69
C GLN A 133 9.49 -4.08 -6.54
N TYR A 134 8.16 -4.22 -6.63
CA TYR A 134 7.22 -3.71 -5.65
C TYR A 134 6.49 -4.84 -4.92
N ASP A 135 6.26 -4.64 -3.63
CA ASP A 135 5.38 -5.46 -2.82
C ASP A 135 4.25 -4.60 -2.26
N GLY A 136 3.01 -5.06 -2.41
CA GLY A 136 1.84 -4.41 -1.85
C GLY A 136 1.18 -5.27 -0.77
N ASP A 137 0.70 -4.64 0.30
CA ASP A 137 -0.02 -5.32 1.38
C ASP A 137 -1.00 -4.38 2.09
N LEU A 138 -1.95 -4.97 2.83
CA LEU A 138 -2.89 -4.26 3.68
C LEU A 138 -2.70 -4.73 5.12
N THR A 139 -2.48 -3.78 6.05
CA THR A 139 -2.20 -4.14 7.44
C THR A 139 -3.16 -3.48 8.42
N GLY A 140 -3.77 -4.28 9.31
CA GLY A 140 -4.71 -3.81 10.33
C GLY A 140 -4.03 -3.06 11.46
N LEU A 141 -4.68 -1.97 11.88
CA LEU A 141 -4.33 -1.11 13.01
C LEU A 141 -5.47 -1.15 14.03
N PRO A 142 -5.50 -2.17 14.91
CA PRO A 142 -6.61 -2.34 15.84
C PRO A 142 -6.62 -1.28 16.93
N VAL A 143 -7.83 -0.85 17.30
CA VAL A 143 -8.11 -0.06 18.50
C VAL A 143 -8.92 -0.88 19.48
N SER A 144 -9.18 -0.34 20.68
CA SER A 144 -10.08 -1.02 21.64
C SER A 144 -11.49 -1.13 21.06
N ASN A 145 -12.06 -2.33 21.09
CA ASN A 145 -13.42 -2.60 20.61
C ASN A 145 -14.52 -1.80 21.33
N THR A 146 -14.20 -1.27 22.50
CA THR A 146 -15.12 -0.43 23.30
C THR A 146 -14.89 1.07 23.10
N SER A 147 -13.89 1.45 22.31
CA SER A 147 -13.54 2.85 22.11
C SER A 147 -14.55 3.55 21.20
N ARG A 148 -15.01 4.73 21.65
CA ARG A 148 -15.82 5.66 20.84
C ARG A 148 -15.07 6.93 20.42
N THR A 149 -13.74 6.94 20.61
CA THR A 149 -12.92 8.15 20.43
C THR A 149 -12.12 8.16 19.12
N TYR A 150 -12.22 7.11 18.33
CA TYR A 150 -11.54 6.99 17.05
C TYR A 150 -12.54 7.19 15.90
N PRO A 151 -12.50 8.35 15.22
CA PRO A 151 -13.44 8.67 14.16
C PRO A 151 -13.25 7.73 12.96
N ASN A 152 -14.34 7.32 12.33
CA ASN A 152 -14.35 6.44 11.15
C ASN A 152 -13.68 5.06 11.33
N ALA A 153 -13.36 4.65 12.58
CA ALA A 153 -12.91 3.29 12.82
C ALA A 153 -14.05 2.29 12.52
N ALA A 154 -13.74 1.22 11.81
CA ALA A 154 -14.70 0.19 11.42
C ALA A 154 -14.22 -1.20 11.82
N TYR A 155 -15.16 -2.16 11.93
CA TYR A 155 -14.83 -3.55 12.17
C TYR A 155 -14.38 -4.22 10.88
N GLY A 156 -13.21 -4.83 10.90
CA GLY A 156 -12.66 -5.57 9.77
C GLY A 156 -11.69 -6.66 10.18
N HIS A 157 -11.29 -7.46 9.22
CA HIS A 157 -10.28 -8.50 9.45
C HIS A 157 -8.91 -7.88 9.72
N MET A 158 -8.39 -8.12 10.92
CA MET A 158 -7.06 -7.67 11.35
C MET A 158 -6.29 -8.87 11.89
N SER A 159 -5.40 -9.41 11.05
CA SER A 159 -4.82 -10.75 11.26
C SER A 159 -5.92 -11.82 11.23
N ASP A 160 -6.06 -12.62 12.27
CA ASP A 160 -6.99 -13.75 12.34
C ASP A 160 -8.36 -13.39 12.98
N GLU A 161 -8.56 -12.12 13.37
CA GLU A 161 -9.73 -11.68 14.12
C GLU A 161 -10.44 -10.50 13.47
N ILE A 162 -11.75 -10.37 13.72
CA ILE A 162 -12.50 -9.16 13.41
C ILE A 162 -12.34 -8.18 14.58
N ARG A 163 -11.73 -7.02 14.31
CA ARG A 163 -11.46 -5.98 15.31
C ARG A 163 -11.87 -4.61 14.81
N LEU A 164 -12.20 -3.73 15.75
CA LEU A 164 -12.39 -2.31 15.47
C LEU A 164 -11.04 -1.66 15.18
N GLY A 165 -10.95 -0.82 14.15
CA GLY A 165 -9.72 -0.09 13.84
C GLY A 165 -9.68 0.46 12.43
N TYR A 166 -8.47 0.53 11.90
CA TYR A 166 -8.16 1.03 10.57
C TYR A 166 -7.35 0.01 9.78
N GLN A 167 -7.23 0.23 8.48
CA GLN A 167 -6.32 -0.49 7.59
C GLN A 167 -5.34 0.50 6.98
N ALA A 168 -4.06 0.14 6.98
CA ALA A 168 -3.03 0.85 6.26
C ALA A 168 -2.65 0.05 5.01
N ALA A 169 -2.91 0.61 3.82
CA ALA A 169 -2.47 0.04 2.57
C ALA A 169 -1.04 0.52 2.29
N VAL A 170 -0.10 -0.42 2.17
CA VAL A 170 1.33 -0.11 2.11
C VAL A 170 1.96 -0.68 0.85
N VAL A 171 2.89 0.08 0.27
CA VAL A 171 3.77 -0.39 -0.82
C VAL A 171 5.21 -0.28 -0.37
N SER A 172 5.96 -1.35 -0.57
CA SER A 172 7.41 -1.35 -0.42
C SER A 172 8.11 -1.62 -1.74
N PHE A 173 9.34 -1.18 -1.81
CA PHE A 173 10.23 -1.31 -2.94
C PHE A 173 11.48 -2.08 -2.52
N HIS A 174 11.93 -3.00 -3.36
CA HIS A 174 13.18 -3.71 -3.13
C HIS A 174 14.37 -2.86 -3.60
N SER A 175 15.09 -2.30 -2.63
CA SER A 175 16.23 -1.41 -2.86
C SER A 175 17.53 -2.20 -2.88
N PRO A 176 18.38 -2.04 -3.91
CA PRO A 176 19.71 -2.65 -3.95
C PRO A 176 20.61 -2.21 -2.79
N THR A 177 20.54 -0.94 -2.41
CA THR A 177 21.42 -0.36 -1.37
C THR A 177 20.88 -0.59 0.04
N TYR A 178 19.56 -0.41 0.24
CA TYR A 178 18.95 -0.38 1.57
C TYR A 178 18.09 -1.62 1.88
N GLY A 179 18.05 -2.59 0.97
CA GLY A 179 17.25 -3.82 1.05
C GLY A 179 15.76 -3.57 0.78
N ARG A 180 15.04 -2.91 1.67
CA ARG A 180 13.65 -2.53 1.46
C ARG A 180 13.43 -1.09 1.89
N LEU A 181 12.71 -0.35 1.06
CA LEU A 181 12.22 0.99 1.37
C LEU A 181 10.69 1.05 1.21
N TRP A 182 10.03 1.77 2.10
CA TRP A 182 8.60 2.04 2.03
C TRP A 182 8.35 3.18 1.05
N LEU A 183 7.43 3.00 0.12
CA LEU A 183 7.04 4.02 -0.85
C LEU A 183 5.86 4.84 -0.38
N SER A 184 4.81 4.17 0.07
CA SER A 184 3.57 4.84 0.48
C SER A 184 2.86 4.09 1.59
N VAL A 185 2.00 4.83 2.29
CA VAL A 185 0.95 4.31 3.15
C VAL A 185 -0.32 5.12 2.91
N ASP A 186 -1.44 4.44 2.71
CA ASP A 186 -2.75 5.04 2.59
C ASP A 186 -3.66 4.56 3.73
N HIS A 187 -4.29 5.53 4.40
CA HIS A 187 -5.16 5.32 5.56
C HIS A 187 -6.57 4.97 5.13
N HIS A 188 -7.13 3.90 5.69
CA HIS A 188 -8.48 3.42 5.39
C HIS A 188 -9.24 2.98 6.64
N ALA A 189 -10.58 2.97 6.56
CA ALA A 189 -11.43 2.36 7.58
C ALA A 189 -11.15 0.85 7.70
N GLY A 190 -11.41 0.28 8.88
CA GLY A 190 -11.06 -1.11 9.20
C GLY A 190 -11.74 -2.17 8.34
N ASP A 191 -12.89 -1.87 7.74
CA ASP A 191 -13.65 -2.74 6.84
C ASP A 191 -13.14 -2.75 5.38
N THR A 192 -12.10 -1.97 5.09
CA THR A 192 -11.47 -1.95 3.76
C THR A 192 -10.84 -3.30 3.45
N VAL A 193 -11.07 -3.81 2.24
CA VAL A 193 -10.57 -5.10 1.78
C VAL A 193 -9.49 -4.94 0.70
N SER A 194 -8.49 -5.82 0.71
CA SER A 194 -7.31 -5.74 -0.15
C SER A 194 -7.64 -5.63 -1.64
N CYS A 195 -8.65 -6.38 -2.11
CA CYS A 195 -8.99 -6.40 -3.53
C CYS A 195 -9.48 -5.05 -4.09
N THR A 196 -9.93 -4.13 -3.25
CA THR A 196 -10.34 -2.78 -3.69
C THR A 196 -9.19 -1.79 -3.76
N GLN A 197 -7.99 -2.16 -3.26
CA GLN A 197 -6.86 -1.24 -3.12
C GLN A 197 -5.75 -1.47 -4.16
N ALA A 198 -5.85 -2.48 -5.03
CA ALA A 198 -4.79 -2.82 -5.97
C ALA A 198 -4.40 -1.65 -6.90
N GLU A 199 -5.38 -0.97 -7.50
CA GLU A 199 -5.13 0.18 -8.39
C GLU A 199 -4.51 1.35 -7.63
N ALA A 200 -5.01 1.67 -6.44
CA ALA A 200 -4.50 2.75 -5.61
C ALA A 200 -3.04 2.51 -5.19
N LEU A 201 -2.70 1.28 -4.78
CA LEU A 201 -1.34 0.89 -4.42
C LEU A 201 -0.37 1.04 -5.59
N VAL A 202 -0.77 0.60 -6.79
CA VAL A 202 0.07 0.73 -7.98
C VAL A 202 0.29 2.19 -8.34
N LEU A 203 -0.78 3.00 -8.37
CA LEU A 203 -0.68 4.44 -8.66
C LEU A 203 0.15 5.19 -7.60
N ALA A 204 0.07 4.78 -6.33
CA ALA A 204 0.92 5.32 -5.27
C ALA A 204 2.40 4.99 -5.50
N ALA A 205 2.72 3.75 -5.92
CA ALA A 205 4.08 3.35 -6.27
C ALA A 205 4.61 4.16 -7.46
N GLU A 206 3.82 4.31 -8.51
CA GLU A 206 4.18 5.09 -9.70
C GLU A 206 4.41 6.57 -9.39
N LYS A 207 3.48 7.16 -8.62
CA LYS A 207 3.61 8.56 -8.19
C LYS A 207 4.88 8.80 -7.40
N ARG A 208 5.25 7.85 -6.53
CA ARG A 208 6.43 7.96 -5.68
C ARG A 208 7.73 7.78 -6.43
N SER A 209 7.80 6.73 -7.24
CA SER A 209 8.99 6.45 -8.05
C SER A 209 9.15 7.41 -9.23
N GLY A 210 8.10 8.11 -9.62
CA GLY A 210 8.05 8.87 -10.88
C GLY A 210 8.23 7.98 -12.10
N GLN A 211 8.02 6.66 -11.96
CA GLN A 211 8.29 5.67 -12.99
C GLN A 211 7.12 4.71 -13.13
N HIS A 212 6.86 4.30 -14.36
CA HIS A 212 5.94 3.22 -14.67
C HIS A 212 6.40 2.42 -15.89
N PRO A 213 6.00 1.14 -16.00
CA PRO A 213 6.28 0.34 -17.18
C PRO A 213 5.46 0.82 -18.39
N LYS A 214 5.85 0.38 -19.57
CA LYS A 214 5.05 0.60 -20.78
C LYS A 214 3.69 -0.06 -20.64
N ARG A 215 2.61 0.72 -20.81
CA ARG A 215 1.23 0.22 -20.79
C ARG A 215 0.99 -0.72 -21.96
N ARG A 216 0.33 -1.85 -21.71
CA ARG A 216 0.03 -2.87 -22.74
C ARG A 216 -1.29 -2.55 -23.43
N THR A 217 -1.31 -1.46 -24.19
CA THR A 217 -2.51 -0.96 -24.90
C THR A 217 -3.08 -1.97 -25.88
N GLU A 218 -2.23 -2.76 -26.53
CA GLU A 218 -2.69 -3.81 -27.47
C GLU A 218 -3.51 -4.92 -26.78
N LEU A 219 -3.10 -5.31 -25.55
CA LEU A 219 -3.86 -6.28 -24.75
C LEU A 219 -5.22 -5.71 -24.33
N LEU A 220 -5.23 -4.44 -23.90
CA LEU A 220 -6.48 -3.76 -23.51
C LEU A 220 -7.41 -3.58 -24.74
N GLN A 221 -6.89 -3.23 -25.91
CA GLN A 221 -7.66 -3.15 -27.15
C GLN A 221 -8.28 -4.53 -27.50
N LYS A 222 -7.50 -5.60 -27.40
CA LYS A 222 -8.00 -6.98 -27.61
C LYS A 222 -9.10 -7.33 -26.60
N ARG A 223 -8.91 -6.98 -25.33
CA ARG A 223 -9.95 -7.16 -24.29
C ARG A 223 -11.22 -6.41 -24.64
N ILE A 224 -11.14 -5.13 -25.01
CA ILE A 224 -12.30 -4.32 -25.40
C ILE A 224 -13.04 -4.96 -26.57
N LYS A 225 -12.32 -5.39 -27.60
CA LYS A 225 -12.93 -6.07 -28.76
C LYS A 225 -13.70 -7.33 -28.36
N ASN A 226 -13.11 -8.16 -27.50
CA ASN A 226 -13.76 -9.37 -27.01
C ASN A 226 -14.95 -9.05 -26.10
N PHE A 227 -14.82 -8.00 -25.28
CA PHE A 227 -15.88 -7.54 -24.39
C PHE A 227 -17.09 -7.05 -25.16
N VAL A 228 -16.89 -6.22 -26.21
CA VAL A 228 -17.97 -5.76 -27.10
C VAL A 228 -18.66 -6.95 -27.76
N LYS A 229 -17.88 -7.90 -28.32
CA LYS A 229 -18.43 -9.11 -28.95
C LYS A 229 -19.27 -9.95 -27.98
N SER A 230 -18.90 -9.99 -26.69
CA SER A 230 -19.64 -10.76 -25.68
C SER A 230 -21.04 -10.21 -25.38
N ARG A 231 -21.35 -8.98 -25.83
CA ARG A 231 -22.66 -8.36 -25.70
C ARG A 231 -23.66 -8.84 -26.76
N GLU A 232 -23.21 -9.22 -27.96
CA GLU A 232 -24.07 -9.60 -29.07
C GLU A 232 -25.19 -10.59 -28.72
N PRO A 233 -24.92 -11.71 -28.00
CA PRO A 233 -25.97 -12.65 -27.60
C PRO A 233 -26.99 -12.05 -26.61
N ALA A 234 -26.63 -11.04 -25.85
CA ALA A 234 -27.52 -10.37 -24.92
C ALA A 234 -28.42 -9.35 -25.65
N ASP A 235 -27.87 -8.64 -26.64
CA ASP A 235 -28.64 -7.75 -27.52
C ASP A 235 -29.71 -8.54 -28.30
N GLU A 236 -29.35 -9.69 -28.91
CA GLU A 236 -30.29 -10.60 -29.58
C GLU A 236 -31.37 -11.09 -28.62
N ARG A 237 -30.98 -11.51 -27.42
CA ARG A 237 -31.91 -11.95 -26.38
C ARG A 237 -32.86 -10.81 -25.94
N PHE A 238 -32.37 -9.59 -25.84
CA PHE A 238 -33.17 -8.42 -25.52
C PHE A 238 -34.24 -8.16 -26.58
N CYS A 239 -33.85 -8.15 -27.86
CA CYS A 239 -34.78 -8.00 -28.97
C CYS A 239 -35.85 -9.10 -28.98
N SER A 240 -35.44 -10.37 -28.77
CA SER A 240 -36.36 -11.51 -28.69
C SER A 240 -37.35 -11.38 -27.51
N GLN A 241 -36.88 -10.95 -26.34
CA GLN A 241 -37.72 -10.72 -25.17
C GLN A 241 -38.68 -9.56 -25.36
N GLN A 242 -38.27 -8.50 -26.05
CA GLN A 242 -39.12 -7.37 -26.41
C GLN A 242 -40.23 -7.77 -27.36
N ALA A 243 -39.90 -8.55 -28.40
CA ALA A 243 -40.90 -9.10 -29.34
C ALA A 243 -41.90 -10.03 -28.63
N ALA A 244 -41.43 -10.92 -27.75
CA ALA A 244 -42.28 -11.82 -26.97
C ALA A 244 -43.21 -11.06 -26.01
N LEU A 245 -42.74 -9.95 -25.40
CA LEU A 245 -43.60 -9.10 -24.56
C LEU A 245 -44.69 -8.44 -25.39
N ALA A 246 -44.35 -7.84 -26.52
CA ALA A 246 -45.30 -7.20 -27.43
C ALA A 246 -46.38 -8.18 -27.92
N ALA A 247 -45.99 -9.39 -28.33
CA ALA A 247 -46.92 -10.45 -28.73
C ALA A 247 -47.88 -10.88 -27.60
N ALA A 248 -47.36 -10.96 -26.35
CA ALA A 248 -48.19 -11.30 -25.20
C ALA A 248 -49.18 -10.18 -24.84
N GLU A 249 -48.77 -8.90 -24.95
CA GLU A 249 -49.61 -7.73 -24.74
C GLU A 249 -50.73 -7.63 -25.79
N GLN A 250 -50.40 -7.88 -27.06
CA GLN A 250 -51.38 -7.96 -28.16
C GLN A 250 -52.38 -9.07 -27.93
N ALA A 251 -51.92 -10.30 -27.63
CA ALA A 251 -52.79 -11.44 -27.37
C ALA A 251 -53.71 -11.22 -26.17
N LYS A 252 -53.27 -10.49 -25.14
CA LYS A 252 -54.11 -10.05 -24.03
C LYS A 252 -55.18 -9.08 -24.49
N ALA A 253 -54.81 -8.06 -25.28
CA ALA A 253 -55.77 -7.05 -25.80
C ALA A 253 -56.86 -7.72 -26.64
N GLU A 254 -56.51 -8.59 -27.58
CA GLU A 254 -57.44 -9.37 -28.41
C GLU A 254 -58.37 -10.26 -27.53
N THR A 255 -57.82 -10.86 -26.48
CA THR A 255 -58.60 -11.71 -25.55
C THR A 255 -59.62 -10.89 -24.75
N LEU A 256 -59.25 -9.66 -24.31
CA LEU A 256 -60.13 -8.72 -23.61
C LEU A 256 -61.25 -8.20 -24.53
N GLU A 257 -60.95 -7.88 -25.80
CA GLU A 257 -61.96 -7.54 -26.80
C GLU A 257 -62.99 -8.64 -27.01
N LYS A 258 -62.50 -9.90 -27.19
CA LYS A 258 -63.36 -11.08 -27.33
C LYS A 258 -64.20 -11.31 -26.07
N LEU A 259 -63.67 -11.00 -24.88
CA LEU A 259 -64.41 -11.11 -23.65
C LEU A 259 -65.54 -10.05 -23.56
N ARG A 260 -65.24 -8.80 -23.91
CA ARG A 260 -66.23 -7.70 -23.96
C ARG A 260 -67.38 -8.03 -24.94
N ALA A 261 -67.02 -8.38 -26.19
CA ALA A 261 -68.00 -8.79 -27.20
C ALA A 261 -68.85 -9.98 -26.78
N ALA A 262 -68.27 -10.95 -26.04
CA ALA A 262 -69.03 -12.09 -25.52
C ALA A 262 -69.93 -11.73 -24.34
N GLN A 263 -69.63 -10.68 -23.56
CA GLN A 263 -70.49 -10.17 -22.47
C GLN A 263 -71.72 -9.39 -22.95
N GLU A 264 -71.64 -8.78 -24.14
CA GLU A 264 -72.73 -8.04 -24.78
C GLU A 264 -73.77 -8.95 -25.42
N ILE A 265 -73.47 -10.23 -25.65
CA ILE A 265 -74.42 -11.20 -26.24
C ILE A 265 -75.15 -11.97 -25.13
N PRO A 266 -76.49 -11.79 -24.92
CA PRO A 266 -77.24 -12.38 -23.82
C PRO A 266 -77.23 -13.91 -23.75
N GLU A 267 -77.07 -14.60 -24.88
CA GLU A 267 -77.05 -16.07 -24.99
C GLU A 267 -75.67 -16.70 -24.83
N THR A 268 -74.63 -15.91 -24.44
CA THR A 268 -73.27 -16.44 -24.30
C THR A 268 -73.17 -17.45 -23.16
N LYS A 269 -72.74 -18.67 -23.45
CA LYS A 269 -72.58 -19.71 -22.42
C LYS A 269 -71.57 -19.30 -21.34
N PRO A 270 -71.88 -19.42 -20.05
CA PRO A 270 -71.00 -19.03 -18.95
C PRO A 270 -69.61 -19.66 -18.99
N LYS A 271 -69.53 -20.89 -19.51
CA LYS A 271 -68.22 -21.59 -19.68
C LYS A 271 -67.30 -20.90 -20.67
N ARG A 272 -67.83 -20.18 -21.67
CA ARG A 272 -67.01 -19.42 -22.66
C ARG A 272 -66.42 -18.17 -22.01
N LEU A 273 -67.19 -17.46 -21.24
CA LEU A 273 -66.75 -16.27 -20.48
C LEU A 273 -65.63 -16.67 -19.51
N GLN A 274 -65.86 -17.70 -18.71
CA GLN A 274 -64.85 -18.18 -17.75
C GLN A 274 -63.54 -18.62 -18.45
N THR A 275 -63.63 -19.21 -19.65
CA THR A 275 -62.44 -19.60 -20.45
C THR A 275 -61.63 -18.35 -20.91
N LEU A 276 -62.33 -17.30 -21.36
CA LEU A 276 -61.68 -16.07 -21.81
C LEU A 276 -61.02 -15.32 -20.63
N GLU A 277 -61.71 -15.27 -19.47
CA GLU A 277 -61.12 -14.68 -18.24
C GLU A 277 -59.86 -15.41 -17.77
N ARG A 278 -59.90 -16.77 -17.75
CA ARG A 278 -58.70 -17.58 -17.42
C ARG A 278 -57.56 -17.34 -18.41
N ARG A 279 -57.86 -17.16 -19.69
CA ARG A 279 -56.89 -16.86 -20.74
C ARG A 279 -56.31 -15.46 -20.56
N GLY A 280 -57.11 -14.47 -20.20
CA GLY A 280 -56.65 -13.11 -19.84
C GLY A 280 -55.69 -13.13 -18.67
N LYS A 281 -56.05 -13.80 -17.57
CA LYS A 281 -55.17 -13.93 -16.37
C LYS A 281 -53.85 -14.67 -16.72
N ARG A 282 -53.90 -15.65 -17.62
CA ARG A 282 -52.66 -16.34 -18.08
C ARG A 282 -51.75 -15.39 -18.84
N TYR A 283 -52.27 -14.53 -19.71
CA TYR A 283 -51.49 -13.53 -20.43
C TYR A 283 -50.94 -12.45 -19.47
N GLU A 284 -51.69 -12.01 -18.48
CA GLU A 284 -51.20 -11.09 -17.43
C GLU A 284 -49.93 -11.65 -16.76
N LYS A 285 -50.01 -12.90 -16.29
CA LYS A 285 -48.87 -13.56 -15.68
C LYS A 285 -47.68 -13.73 -16.65
N ALA A 286 -47.96 -14.03 -17.92
CA ALA A 286 -46.95 -14.13 -18.95
C ALA A 286 -46.27 -12.76 -19.21
N ILE A 287 -47.02 -11.69 -19.28
CA ILE A 287 -46.52 -10.30 -19.43
C ILE A 287 -45.64 -9.91 -18.26
N GLU A 288 -46.08 -10.17 -17.02
CA GLU A 288 -45.31 -9.89 -15.82
C GLU A 288 -43.92 -10.60 -15.86
N VAL A 289 -43.92 -11.89 -16.19
CA VAL A 289 -42.67 -12.69 -16.31
C VAL A 289 -41.80 -12.17 -17.44
N ALA A 290 -42.39 -11.78 -18.59
CA ALA A 290 -41.65 -11.22 -19.73
C ALA A 290 -41.01 -9.87 -19.38
N ARG A 291 -41.76 -8.97 -18.73
CA ARG A 291 -41.24 -7.66 -18.24
C ARG A 291 -40.09 -7.83 -17.27
N LYS A 292 -40.21 -8.77 -16.33
CA LYS A 292 -39.12 -9.06 -15.37
C LYS A 292 -37.85 -9.59 -16.04
N LYS A 293 -37.98 -10.45 -17.07
CA LYS A 293 -36.85 -10.93 -17.87
C LYS A 293 -36.21 -9.79 -18.66
N LEU A 294 -37.02 -8.99 -19.35
CA LEU A 294 -36.57 -7.85 -20.16
C LEU A 294 -35.81 -6.83 -19.29
N SER A 295 -36.38 -6.47 -18.14
CA SER A 295 -35.74 -5.54 -17.17
C SER A 295 -34.38 -6.04 -16.72
N LYS A 296 -34.24 -7.34 -16.39
CA LYS A 296 -32.94 -7.92 -16.01
C LYS A 296 -31.91 -7.84 -17.13
N THR A 297 -32.32 -8.14 -18.37
CA THR A 297 -31.43 -8.08 -19.53
C THR A 297 -31.02 -6.62 -19.80
N GLN A 298 -31.93 -5.67 -19.69
CA GLN A 298 -31.66 -4.24 -19.85
C GLN A 298 -30.68 -3.72 -18.81
N VAL A 299 -30.85 -4.08 -17.53
CA VAL A 299 -29.91 -3.69 -16.46
C VAL A 299 -28.51 -4.23 -16.74
N TRP A 300 -28.41 -5.49 -17.20
CA TRP A 300 -27.13 -6.08 -17.58
C TRP A 300 -26.49 -5.37 -18.76
N LEU A 301 -27.26 -5.06 -19.82
CA LEU A 301 -26.78 -4.33 -20.99
C LEU A 301 -26.28 -2.91 -20.63
N ASN A 302 -27.02 -2.20 -19.80
CA ASN A 302 -26.61 -0.87 -19.34
C ASN A 302 -25.29 -0.93 -18.56
N ALA A 303 -25.15 -1.87 -17.63
CA ALA A 303 -23.90 -2.08 -16.89
C ALA A 303 -22.73 -2.43 -17.81
N HIS A 304 -22.97 -3.26 -18.83
CA HIS A 304 -21.96 -3.64 -19.83
C HIS A 304 -21.50 -2.44 -20.66
N VAL A 305 -22.42 -1.56 -21.07
CA VAL A 305 -22.09 -0.31 -21.81
C VAL A 305 -21.23 0.63 -20.95
N GLU A 306 -21.56 0.80 -19.67
CA GLU A 306 -20.77 1.64 -18.76
C GLU A 306 -19.37 1.05 -18.54
N GLN A 307 -19.25 -0.26 -18.42
CA GLN A 307 -17.96 -0.94 -18.30
C GLN A 307 -17.12 -0.79 -19.59
N GLU A 308 -17.74 -0.90 -20.77
CA GLU A 308 -17.07 -0.63 -22.04
C GLU A 308 -16.52 0.80 -22.11
N LYS A 309 -17.33 1.79 -21.74
CA LYS A 309 -16.89 3.19 -21.67
C LYS A 309 -15.68 3.38 -20.74
N ALA A 310 -15.70 2.74 -19.59
CA ALA A 310 -14.59 2.79 -18.63
C ALA A 310 -13.30 2.18 -19.22
N LEU A 311 -13.39 1.03 -19.89
CA LEU A 311 -12.25 0.39 -20.56
C LEU A 311 -11.70 1.28 -21.70
N ARG A 312 -12.55 1.88 -22.52
CA ARG A 312 -12.12 2.81 -23.58
C ARG A 312 -11.46 4.07 -23.03
N LYS A 313 -11.99 4.64 -21.94
CA LYS A 313 -11.37 5.77 -21.23
C LYS A 313 -9.99 5.40 -20.72
N ARG A 314 -9.83 4.22 -20.12
CA ARG A 314 -8.54 3.69 -19.65
C ARG A 314 -7.56 3.51 -20.82
N LEU A 315 -8.00 3.00 -21.94
CA LEU A 315 -7.16 2.86 -23.14
C LEU A 315 -6.59 4.21 -23.58
N LEU A 316 -7.42 5.23 -23.73
CA LEU A 316 -6.97 6.58 -24.09
C LEU A 316 -5.98 7.17 -23.08
N GLN A 317 -6.19 6.91 -21.79
CA GLN A 317 -5.26 7.29 -20.73
C GLN A 317 -3.91 6.58 -20.91
N PHE A 318 -3.90 5.26 -21.11
CA PHE A 318 -2.69 4.47 -21.28
C PHE A 318 -1.91 4.82 -22.55
N GLU A 319 -2.60 5.14 -23.64
CA GLU A 319 -1.97 5.64 -24.87
C GLU A 319 -1.24 6.96 -24.62
N ARG A 320 -1.85 7.88 -23.86
CA ARG A 320 -1.23 9.14 -23.44
C ARG A 320 -0.03 8.92 -22.53
N GLU A 321 -0.16 8.07 -21.49
CA GLU A 321 0.92 7.74 -20.57
C GLU A 321 2.12 7.12 -21.29
N ASN A 322 1.91 6.29 -22.31
CA ASN A 322 2.98 5.74 -23.13
C ASN A 322 3.71 6.82 -23.97
N ILE A 323 3.00 7.85 -24.44
CA ILE A 323 3.60 8.98 -25.15
C ILE A 323 4.45 9.84 -24.20
N GLU A 324 3.93 10.08 -23.00
CA GLU A 324 4.57 10.89 -21.96
C GLU A 324 5.77 10.19 -21.31
N ASN A 325 5.87 8.85 -21.44
CA ASN A 325 6.95 8.02 -20.88
C ASN A 325 7.82 7.37 -21.98
N PRO A 326 8.76 8.12 -22.59
CA PRO A 326 9.60 7.60 -23.68
C PRO A 326 10.65 6.57 -23.23
N GLN A 327 10.92 6.49 -21.93
CA GLN A 327 11.92 5.58 -21.35
C GLN A 327 11.29 4.76 -20.22
N PRO A 328 10.31 3.88 -20.53
CA PRO A 328 9.67 3.06 -19.54
C PRO A 328 10.68 2.11 -18.89
N ILE A 329 10.48 1.84 -17.61
CA ILE A 329 11.27 0.87 -16.86
C ILE A 329 10.44 -0.40 -16.66
N GLU A 330 11.07 -1.56 -16.78
CA GLU A 330 10.41 -2.81 -16.40
C GLU A 330 10.07 -2.82 -14.91
N ALA A 331 8.92 -3.30 -14.57
CA ALA A 331 8.49 -3.35 -13.17
C ALA A 331 7.67 -4.61 -12.88
N CYS A 332 7.91 -5.17 -11.71
CA CYS A 332 7.23 -6.34 -11.19
C CYS A 332 6.43 -5.95 -9.94
N PHE A 333 5.21 -6.49 -9.81
CA PHE A 333 4.39 -6.36 -8.61
C PHE A 333 4.13 -7.73 -8.00
N ARG A 334 4.35 -7.86 -6.67
CA ARG A 334 4.08 -9.09 -5.93
C ARG A 334 2.97 -8.84 -4.90
N LEU A 335 1.93 -9.63 -4.97
CA LEU A 335 0.71 -9.44 -4.19
C LEU A 335 0.27 -10.74 -3.51
N ASP A 336 -0.41 -10.62 -2.39
CA ASP A 336 -1.01 -11.76 -1.70
C ASP A 336 -2.37 -12.15 -2.31
N ALA A 337 -3.01 -13.18 -1.73
CA ALA A 337 -4.32 -13.66 -2.18
C ALA A 337 -5.43 -12.63 -2.03
N GLY A 338 -5.33 -11.69 -1.08
CA GLY A 338 -6.32 -10.65 -0.88
C GLY A 338 -6.49 -9.73 -2.09
N PHE A 339 -5.43 -9.56 -2.90
CA PHE A 339 -5.44 -8.79 -4.15
C PHE A 339 -5.67 -9.65 -5.40
N GLY A 340 -5.61 -10.98 -5.28
CA GLY A 340 -5.59 -11.95 -6.39
C GLY A 340 -6.93 -12.17 -7.09
N THR A 341 -7.72 -11.12 -7.31
CA THR A 341 -8.92 -11.16 -8.16
C THR A 341 -8.54 -11.03 -9.63
N TYR A 342 -9.33 -11.64 -10.53
CA TYR A 342 -9.03 -11.58 -11.96
C TYR A 342 -9.06 -10.17 -12.54
N ASP A 343 -9.90 -9.27 -11.99
CA ASP A 343 -9.95 -7.87 -12.41
C ASP A 343 -8.68 -7.12 -12.04
N ASN A 344 -8.14 -7.34 -10.83
CA ASN A 344 -6.87 -6.76 -10.40
C ASN A 344 -5.69 -7.30 -11.23
N ILE A 345 -5.67 -8.63 -11.47
CA ILE A 345 -4.66 -9.26 -12.31
C ILE A 345 -4.69 -8.65 -13.72
N ALA A 346 -5.87 -8.54 -14.32
CA ALA A 346 -6.02 -7.94 -15.65
C ALA A 346 -5.56 -6.47 -15.67
N LEU A 347 -5.92 -5.71 -14.64
CA LEU A 347 -5.52 -4.31 -14.51
C LEU A 347 -3.98 -4.17 -14.47
N LEU A 348 -3.30 -4.93 -13.60
CA LEU A 348 -1.84 -4.82 -13.46
C LEU A 348 -1.12 -5.28 -14.75
N ILE A 349 -1.64 -6.31 -15.41
CA ILE A 349 -1.15 -6.73 -16.73
C ILE A 349 -1.26 -5.59 -17.74
N GLU A 350 -2.43 -4.95 -17.84
CA GLU A 350 -2.70 -3.83 -18.74
C GLU A 350 -1.83 -2.61 -18.42
N MET A 351 -1.57 -2.37 -17.11
CA MET A 351 -0.65 -1.33 -16.65
C MET A 351 0.83 -1.63 -16.96
N GLY A 352 1.15 -2.82 -17.47
CA GLY A 352 2.49 -3.16 -17.95
C GLY A 352 3.34 -3.99 -17.00
N TYR A 353 2.86 -4.31 -15.82
CA TYR A 353 3.63 -5.02 -14.80
C TYR A 353 3.85 -6.50 -15.11
N GLU A 354 5.04 -7.01 -14.81
CA GLU A 354 5.21 -8.43 -14.49
C GLU A 354 4.53 -8.68 -13.14
N LEU A 355 3.83 -9.79 -13.01
CA LEU A 355 2.97 -10.04 -11.84
C LEU A 355 3.26 -11.42 -11.24
N TYR A 356 3.45 -11.44 -9.92
CA TYR A 356 3.43 -12.65 -9.10
C TYR A 356 2.33 -12.49 -8.04
N VAL A 357 1.34 -13.36 -8.08
CA VAL A 357 0.19 -13.23 -7.18
C VAL A 357 -0.33 -14.59 -6.75
N LYS A 358 -0.81 -14.68 -5.51
CA LYS A 358 -1.60 -15.82 -5.05
C LYS A 358 -3.06 -15.60 -5.41
N LEU A 359 -3.70 -16.59 -6.01
CA LEU A 359 -5.10 -16.49 -6.43
C LEU A 359 -6.04 -16.55 -5.24
N HIS A 360 -7.01 -15.64 -5.20
CA HIS A 360 -8.03 -15.59 -4.16
C HIS A 360 -9.05 -16.75 -4.27
N ASN A 361 -9.29 -17.25 -5.47
CA ASN A 361 -10.37 -18.20 -5.75
C ASN A 361 -10.00 -19.63 -5.34
N HIS A 362 -10.53 -20.10 -4.20
CA HIS A 362 -10.32 -21.46 -3.71
C HIS A 362 -10.81 -22.56 -4.68
N LYS A 363 -11.79 -22.28 -5.56
CA LYS A 363 -12.28 -23.26 -6.52
C LYS A 363 -11.20 -23.65 -7.54
N ILE A 364 -10.30 -22.71 -7.87
CA ILE A 364 -9.19 -23.02 -8.78
C ILE A 364 -8.20 -24.01 -8.15
N VAL A 365 -7.96 -23.88 -6.83
CA VAL A 365 -7.11 -24.82 -6.11
C VAL A 365 -7.67 -26.23 -6.19
N GLU A 366 -8.98 -26.40 -5.98
CA GLU A 366 -9.63 -27.71 -6.09
C GLU A 366 -9.61 -28.25 -7.53
N GLN A 367 -9.80 -27.42 -8.54
CA GLN A 367 -9.67 -27.83 -9.94
C GLN A 367 -8.25 -28.28 -10.30
N LEU A 368 -7.24 -27.52 -9.83
CA LEU A 368 -5.83 -27.88 -10.05
C LEU A 368 -5.47 -29.20 -9.33
N LYS A 369 -5.97 -29.41 -8.11
CA LYS A 369 -5.79 -30.70 -7.40
C LYS A 369 -6.37 -31.88 -8.15
N GLN A 370 -7.54 -31.68 -8.81
CA GLN A 370 -8.15 -32.72 -9.65
C GLN A 370 -7.37 -32.99 -10.94
N SER A 371 -6.59 -32.02 -11.42
CA SER A 371 -5.74 -32.16 -12.60
C SER A 371 -4.41 -32.86 -12.30
N VAL A 372 -4.08 -33.07 -11.03
CA VAL A 372 -2.88 -33.79 -10.60
C VAL A 372 -3.16 -35.28 -10.57
N THR A 373 -2.33 -36.06 -11.25
CA THR A 373 -2.37 -37.54 -11.27
C THR A 373 -1.25 -38.12 -10.40
N PRO A 374 -1.29 -39.40 -10.06
CA PRO A 374 -0.18 -40.05 -9.34
C PRO A 374 1.18 -39.94 -10.05
N GLU A 375 1.16 -39.81 -11.38
CA GLU A 375 2.37 -39.71 -12.22
C GLU A 375 2.87 -38.25 -12.32
N THR A 376 2.12 -37.27 -11.80
CA THR A 376 2.54 -35.87 -11.84
C THR A 376 3.81 -35.64 -11.03
N ALA A 377 4.86 -35.21 -11.72
CA ALA A 377 6.12 -34.88 -11.06
C ALA A 377 6.03 -33.56 -10.29
N TRP A 378 6.19 -33.64 -8.98
CA TRP A 378 6.29 -32.49 -8.11
C TRP A 378 7.74 -32.03 -7.99
N THR A 379 7.97 -30.74 -8.13
CA THR A 379 9.30 -30.14 -7.97
C THR A 379 9.43 -29.54 -6.57
N HIS A 380 10.47 -29.92 -5.84
CA HIS A 380 10.84 -29.28 -4.58
C HIS A 380 11.29 -27.85 -4.83
N VAL A 381 10.67 -26.88 -4.13
CA VAL A 381 10.91 -25.44 -4.33
C VAL A 381 11.35 -24.74 -3.04
N GLY A 382 11.14 -25.35 -1.90
CA GLY A 382 11.51 -24.86 -0.58
C GLY A 382 11.65 -26.01 0.43
N ASN A 383 12.04 -25.74 1.67
CA ASN A 383 12.27 -26.79 2.68
C ASN A 383 11.03 -27.67 2.94
N ASN A 384 9.83 -27.14 2.77
CA ASN A 384 8.56 -27.81 3.05
C ASN A 384 7.51 -27.58 1.95
N ALA A 385 7.94 -27.16 0.77
CA ALA A 385 7.06 -26.81 -0.33
C ALA A 385 7.45 -27.50 -1.63
N GLU A 386 6.44 -27.91 -2.40
CA GLU A 386 6.57 -28.49 -3.73
C GLU A 386 5.56 -27.84 -4.67
N MET A 387 5.91 -27.75 -5.94
CA MET A 387 5.08 -27.12 -6.96
C MET A 387 4.95 -27.98 -8.23
N VAL A 388 3.83 -27.82 -8.88
CA VAL A 388 3.57 -28.23 -10.27
C VAL A 388 2.95 -27.05 -11.00
N ALA A 389 3.28 -26.85 -12.28
CA ALA A 389 2.83 -25.67 -13.03
C ALA A 389 2.26 -26.04 -14.41
N TRP A 390 1.37 -25.17 -14.87
CA TRP A 390 0.74 -25.17 -16.17
C TRP A 390 1.01 -23.82 -16.85
N PRO A 391 1.73 -23.78 -17.97
CA PRO A 391 2.00 -22.54 -18.70
C PRO A 391 0.74 -22.07 -19.43
N GLU A 392 0.60 -20.77 -19.58
CA GLU A 392 -0.41 -20.09 -20.41
C GLU A 392 -1.85 -20.59 -20.21
N MET A 393 -2.23 -20.94 -18.96
CA MET A 393 -3.56 -21.43 -18.66
C MET A 393 -4.60 -20.33 -18.79
N GLN A 394 -5.64 -20.58 -19.62
CA GLN A 394 -6.77 -19.68 -19.76
C GLN A 394 -7.81 -19.95 -18.66
N LEU A 395 -7.91 -19.04 -17.69
CA LEU A 395 -8.95 -19.08 -16.66
C LEU A 395 -10.24 -18.40 -17.17
N LYS A 396 -11.40 -18.99 -16.87
CA LYS A 396 -12.70 -18.56 -17.43
C LYS A 396 -13.00 -17.07 -17.21
N SER A 397 -12.61 -16.51 -16.09
CA SER A 397 -12.91 -15.10 -15.72
C SER A 397 -11.71 -14.16 -15.87
N CYS A 398 -10.55 -14.65 -16.29
CA CYS A 398 -9.38 -13.84 -16.58
C CYS A 398 -9.30 -13.55 -18.07
N PRO A 399 -9.17 -12.30 -18.52
CA PRO A 399 -9.09 -11.97 -19.94
C PRO A 399 -7.77 -12.40 -20.59
N TYR A 400 -6.77 -12.75 -19.80
CA TYR A 400 -5.42 -13.11 -20.25
C TYR A 400 -5.03 -14.50 -19.77
N PRO A 401 -4.29 -15.27 -20.59
CA PRO A 401 -3.66 -16.51 -20.13
C PRO A 401 -2.61 -16.18 -19.09
N LEU A 402 -2.46 -17.07 -18.11
CA LEU A 402 -1.51 -16.94 -17.00
C LEU A 402 -0.71 -18.23 -16.86
N ASP A 403 0.55 -18.09 -16.44
CA ASP A 403 1.23 -19.23 -15.84
C ASP A 403 0.61 -19.49 -14.48
N ILE A 404 0.19 -20.73 -14.25
CA ILE A 404 -0.44 -21.13 -12.98
C ILE A 404 0.37 -22.24 -12.36
N ALA A 405 0.60 -22.16 -11.05
CA ALA A 405 1.18 -23.24 -10.29
C ALA A 405 0.31 -23.63 -9.11
N LEU A 406 0.22 -24.92 -8.84
CA LEU A 406 -0.29 -25.46 -7.59
C LEU A 406 0.90 -25.71 -6.67
N GLU A 407 0.90 -25.03 -5.54
CA GLU A 407 1.84 -25.23 -4.44
C GLU A 407 1.18 -26.12 -3.38
N ARG A 408 1.91 -27.12 -2.89
CA ARG A 408 1.58 -27.84 -1.68
C ARG A 408 2.68 -27.63 -0.63
N PHE A 409 2.29 -27.37 0.61
CA PHE A 409 3.23 -27.11 1.70
C PHE A 409 2.69 -27.61 3.03
N TYR A 410 3.59 -27.88 3.96
CA TYR A 410 3.25 -28.35 5.29
C TYR A 410 3.30 -27.23 6.32
N THR A 411 2.23 -27.12 7.11
CA THR A 411 2.20 -26.29 8.33
C THR A 411 2.01 -27.23 9.52
N GLY A 412 3.10 -27.55 10.19
CA GLY A 412 3.12 -28.64 11.15
C GLY A 412 2.80 -29.98 10.47
N LYS A 413 1.74 -30.67 10.93
CA LYS A 413 1.27 -31.94 10.33
C LYS A 413 0.24 -31.76 9.22
N THR A 414 -0.21 -30.54 8.95
CA THR A 414 -1.29 -30.26 7.99
C THR A 414 -0.71 -29.87 6.63
N GLN A 415 -1.09 -30.61 5.59
CA GLN A 415 -0.81 -30.22 4.21
C GLN A 415 -1.80 -29.16 3.75
N LYS A 416 -1.28 -28.07 3.22
CA LYS A 416 -2.06 -26.99 2.62
C LYS A 416 -1.72 -26.82 1.15
N HIS A 417 -2.65 -26.26 0.39
CA HIS A 417 -2.47 -25.97 -1.02
C HIS A 417 -2.79 -24.51 -1.31
N SER A 418 -2.08 -23.93 -2.26
CA SER A 418 -2.38 -22.63 -2.83
C SER A 418 -2.13 -22.60 -4.33
N ALA A 419 -2.83 -21.71 -5.03
CA ALA A 419 -2.61 -21.48 -6.45
C ALA A 419 -1.86 -20.15 -6.61
N LEU A 420 -0.72 -20.21 -7.29
CA LEU A 420 0.08 -19.06 -7.68
C LEU A 420 -0.16 -18.75 -9.15
N ALA A 421 -0.18 -17.47 -9.49
CA ALA A 421 -0.29 -17.01 -10.86
C ALA A 421 0.88 -16.06 -11.18
N HIS A 422 1.36 -16.16 -12.42
CA HIS A 422 2.38 -15.29 -12.97
C HIS A 422 1.94 -14.79 -14.34
N PHE A 423 2.33 -13.54 -14.65
CA PHE A 423 2.27 -12.98 -15.99
C PHE A 423 3.51 -12.11 -16.23
N GLY A 424 4.29 -12.45 -17.25
CA GLY A 424 5.49 -11.69 -17.60
C GLY A 424 6.25 -12.33 -18.75
N SER A 425 7.39 -11.76 -19.11
CA SER A 425 8.29 -12.29 -20.13
C SER A 425 9.22 -13.39 -19.61
N THR A 426 9.36 -13.51 -18.29
CA THR A 426 10.26 -14.49 -17.66
C THR A 426 9.65 -15.89 -17.74
N PRO A 427 10.33 -16.89 -18.32
CA PRO A 427 9.80 -18.27 -18.37
C PRO A 427 9.92 -18.94 -16.99
N VAL A 428 8.89 -18.81 -16.16
CA VAL A 428 8.89 -19.31 -14.77
C VAL A 428 8.46 -20.77 -14.63
N THR A 429 7.69 -21.30 -15.59
CA THR A 429 7.18 -22.68 -15.54
C THR A 429 8.26 -23.75 -15.74
N THR A 430 9.37 -23.38 -16.36
CA THR A 430 10.54 -24.24 -16.56
C THR A 430 11.52 -24.22 -15.39
N ASN A 431 11.37 -23.28 -14.45
CA ASN A 431 12.22 -23.12 -13.26
C ASN A 431 11.40 -22.77 -12.03
N LEU A 432 10.68 -23.76 -11.48
CA LEU A 432 9.79 -23.58 -10.33
C LEU A 432 10.50 -23.11 -9.06
N PRO A 433 11.75 -23.54 -8.73
CA PRO A 433 12.47 -22.96 -7.61
C PRO A 433 12.71 -21.46 -7.75
N THR A 434 13.03 -20.97 -8.93
CA THR A 434 13.16 -19.51 -9.18
C THR A 434 11.82 -18.81 -9.06
N TRP A 435 10.73 -19.35 -9.60
CA TRP A 435 9.40 -18.78 -9.42
C TRP A 435 9.03 -18.66 -7.96
N PHE A 436 9.14 -19.78 -7.23
CA PHE A 436 8.87 -19.81 -5.78
C PHE A 436 9.72 -18.78 -5.03
N GLY A 437 11.04 -18.70 -5.32
CA GLY A 437 11.94 -17.73 -4.70
C GLY A 437 11.52 -16.28 -4.98
N LYS A 438 11.18 -15.95 -6.23
CA LYS A 438 10.70 -14.61 -6.61
C LYS A 438 9.39 -14.25 -5.91
N TYR A 439 8.42 -15.17 -5.85
CA TYR A 439 7.17 -14.93 -5.14
C TYR A 439 7.39 -14.82 -3.62
N ASN A 440 8.13 -15.74 -3.02
CA ASN A 440 8.37 -15.76 -1.58
C ASN A 440 9.22 -14.57 -1.08
N ALA A 441 10.03 -13.98 -1.93
CA ALA A 441 10.71 -12.73 -1.58
C ALA A 441 9.73 -11.60 -1.20
N ARG A 442 8.42 -11.71 -1.53
CA ARG A 442 7.34 -10.88 -0.98
C ARG A 442 7.27 -10.92 0.55
N GLN A 443 7.66 -12.03 1.19
CA GLN A 443 7.68 -12.12 2.66
C GLN A 443 8.51 -11.00 3.32
N THR A 444 9.37 -10.33 2.56
CA THR A 444 10.10 -9.14 3.05
C THR A 444 9.16 -8.00 3.43
N ILE A 445 7.99 -7.82 2.76
CA ILE A 445 7.01 -6.80 3.17
C ILE A 445 6.38 -7.17 4.52
N GLU A 446 6.06 -8.46 4.75
CA GLU A 446 5.51 -8.94 6.02
C GLU A 446 6.52 -8.73 7.16
N ALA A 447 7.81 -9.03 6.92
CA ALA A 447 8.89 -8.72 7.85
C ALA A 447 8.99 -7.21 8.14
N GLY A 448 8.80 -6.37 7.12
CA GLY A 448 8.77 -4.92 7.27
C GLY A 448 7.58 -4.41 8.05
N ILE A 449 6.37 -4.93 7.78
CA ILE A 449 5.18 -4.62 8.57
C ILE A 449 5.38 -5.03 10.03
N LYS A 450 5.95 -6.20 10.27
CA LYS A 450 6.31 -6.65 11.62
C LYS A 450 7.33 -5.72 12.27
N GLU A 451 8.35 -5.29 11.54
CA GLU A 451 9.34 -4.30 12.01
C GLU A 451 8.67 -2.98 12.38
N THR A 452 7.83 -2.39 11.51
CA THR A 452 7.13 -1.13 11.80
C THR A 452 6.19 -1.24 13.00
N LYS A 453 5.52 -2.39 13.18
CA LYS A 453 4.66 -2.65 14.35
C LYS A 453 5.42 -2.92 15.64
N GLN A 454 6.60 -3.52 15.59
CA GLN A 454 7.36 -3.91 16.78
C GLN A 454 8.42 -2.90 17.20
N VAL A 455 8.98 -2.15 16.25
CA VAL A 455 10.05 -1.17 16.51
C VAL A 455 9.49 0.23 16.66
N PHE A 456 8.66 0.68 15.73
CA PHE A 456 8.08 2.03 15.73
C PHE A 456 6.64 2.06 16.26
N PHE A 457 6.10 0.90 16.63
CA PHE A 457 4.77 0.74 17.22
C PHE A 457 3.65 1.36 16.35
N LEU A 458 3.67 1.06 15.05
CA LEU A 458 2.62 1.48 14.10
C LEU A 458 1.21 1.10 14.59
N ASN A 459 1.06 -0.09 15.18
CA ASN A 459 -0.19 -0.60 15.73
C ASN A 459 -0.57 -0.02 17.11
N ARG A 460 0.23 0.90 17.65
CA ARG A 460 -0.06 1.65 18.88
C ARG A 460 -0.38 3.09 18.51
N LEU A 461 -1.66 3.40 18.28
CA LEU A 461 -2.07 4.75 17.92
C LEU A 461 -1.84 5.70 19.09
N LYS A 462 -0.92 6.64 18.90
CA LYS A 462 -0.51 7.65 19.89
C LYS A 462 -1.45 8.86 19.89
N VAL A 463 -2.24 9.00 18.82
CA VAL A 463 -3.13 10.13 18.52
C VAL A 463 -4.53 9.62 18.19
N ARG A 464 -5.54 10.51 18.20
CA ARG A 464 -6.94 10.10 18.08
C ARG A 464 -7.73 10.84 17.00
N SER A 465 -7.22 11.93 16.43
CA SER A 465 -7.84 12.56 15.26
C SER A 465 -7.38 11.85 13.99
N GLU A 466 -8.26 11.67 13.04
CA GLU A 466 -7.96 10.92 11.80
C GLU A 466 -6.80 11.53 10.99
N PRO A 467 -6.69 12.88 10.82
CA PRO A 467 -5.52 13.48 10.16
C PRO A 467 -4.21 13.21 10.88
N ALA A 468 -4.23 13.13 12.22
CA ALA A 468 -3.03 12.82 13.00
C ALA A 468 -2.69 11.31 12.95
N ILE A 469 -3.68 10.42 12.87
CA ILE A 469 -3.46 8.98 12.69
C ILE A 469 -2.79 8.74 11.33
N TYR A 470 -3.33 9.30 10.26
CA TYR A 470 -2.70 9.28 8.94
C TYR A 470 -1.25 9.78 9.00
N LEU A 471 -1.01 10.92 9.67
CA LEU A 471 0.34 11.45 9.80
C LEU A 471 1.26 10.53 10.62
N GLN A 472 0.76 9.89 11.68
CA GLN A 472 1.52 8.87 12.42
C GLN A 472 1.91 7.70 11.52
N GLU A 473 1.01 7.22 10.66
CA GLU A 473 1.31 6.15 9.71
C GLU A 473 2.42 6.56 8.75
N VAL A 474 2.30 7.74 8.15
CA VAL A 474 3.32 8.31 7.23
C VAL A 474 4.66 8.47 7.95
N MET A 475 4.67 9.05 9.16
CA MET A 475 5.90 9.22 9.95
C MET A 475 6.54 7.88 10.33
N THR A 476 5.74 6.85 10.57
CA THR A 476 6.26 5.53 10.92
C THR A 476 6.98 4.86 9.74
N ILE A 477 6.40 4.89 8.55
CA ILE A 477 7.09 4.33 7.37
C ILE A 477 8.30 5.18 6.97
N PHE A 478 8.20 6.50 7.12
CA PHE A 478 9.33 7.40 6.92
C PHE A 478 10.46 7.12 7.93
N ALA A 479 10.17 6.93 9.22
CA ALA A 479 11.16 6.58 10.23
C ALA A 479 11.90 5.27 9.90
N ALA A 480 11.19 4.27 9.36
CA ALA A 480 11.80 3.02 8.92
C ALA A 480 12.74 3.19 7.72
N ASN A 481 12.47 4.12 6.82
CA ASN A 481 13.39 4.49 5.74
C ASN A 481 14.55 5.35 6.27
N PHE A 482 14.22 6.37 7.05
CA PHE A 482 15.15 7.34 7.63
C PHE A 482 16.30 6.67 8.37
N ILE A 483 16.00 5.66 9.21
CA ILE A 483 17.05 4.94 9.95
C ILE A 483 18.01 4.18 9.00
N ARG A 484 17.53 3.64 7.88
CA ARG A 484 18.38 2.98 6.88
C ARG A 484 19.32 3.96 6.19
N TRP A 485 18.80 5.12 5.79
CA TRP A 485 19.60 6.18 5.20
C TRP A 485 20.61 6.75 6.19
N ALA A 486 20.15 7.03 7.41
CA ALA A 486 21.00 7.54 8.50
C ALA A 486 22.12 6.56 8.88
N THR A 487 21.85 5.25 8.86
CA THR A 487 22.88 4.23 9.12
C THR A 487 24.04 4.34 8.13
N VAL A 488 23.72 4.40 6.84
CA VAL A 488 24.75 4.56 5.79
C VAL A 488 25.47 5.89 5.95
N TRP A 489 24.74 6.96 6.25
CA TRP A 489 25.32 8.29 6.50
C TRP A 489 26.28 8.27 7.72
N ILE A 490 25.88 7.65 8.84
CA ILE A 490 26.73 7.53 10.04
C ILE A 490 28.02 6.80 9.69
N GLU A 491 27.94 5.65 8.99
CA GLU A 491 29.13 4.87 8.60
C GLU A 491 30.10 5.66 7.73
N GLN A 492 29.59 6.57 6.89
CA GLN A 492 30.40 7.42 6.01
C GLN A 492 31.05 8.62 6.75
N HIS A 493 30.44 9.08 7.85
CA HIS A 493 30.86 10.32 8.54
C HIS A 493 31.58 10.07 9.87
N VAL A 494 31.55 8.84 10.37
CA VAL A 494 32.25 8.44 11.60
C VAL A 494 33.65 7.94 11.27
N ASP A 495 34.64 8.38 12.05
CA ASP A 495 35.97 7.79 11.99
C ASP A 495 35.91 6.34 12.50
N GLN A 496 36.41 5.44 11.69
CA GLN A 496 36.38 4.00 11.99
C GLN A 496 37.65 3.62 12.78
N ASP A 497 37.45 3.13 14.00
CA ASP A 497 38.49 2.54 14.85
C ASP A 497 37.92 1.30 15.57
N GLU A 498 38.74 0.63 16.39
CA GLU A 498 38.34 -0.57 17.15
C GLU A 498 37.22 -0.29 18.18
N ASN A 499 37.06 0.96 18.61
CA ASN A 499 36.07 1.39 19.59
C ASN A 499 34.81 1.95 18.92
N THR A 500 34.80 2.08 17.60
CA THR A 500 33.63 2.58 16.86
C THR A 500 32.44 1.62 17.05
N LEU A 501 31.26 2.18 17.34
CA LEU A 501 30.02 1.41 17.36
C LEU A 501 29.64 1.00 15.93
N PRO A 502 29.58 -0.30 15.60
CA PRO A 502 29.27 -0.76 14.24
C PRO A 502 27.77 -0.67 13.97
N VAL A 503 27.28 0.54 13.72
CA VAL A 503 25.84 0.82 13.55
C VAL A 503 25.24 0.03 12.39
N GLY A 504 25.96 -0.12 11.28
CA GLY A 504 25.52 -0.86 10.09
C GLY A 504 25.38 -2.36 10.30
N GLU A 505 26.11 -2.92 11.25
CA GLU A 505 25.99 -4.35 11.59
C GLU A 505 24.80 -4.63 12.55
N MET A 506 24.19 -3.57 13.07
CA MET A 506 23.04 -3.70 13.97
C MET A 506 21.73 -3.70 13.19
N GLY A 507 20.86 -4.68 13.43
CA GLY A 507 19.49 -4.62 12.94
C GLY A 507 18.74 -3.42 13.53
N ILE A 508 17.79 -2.87 12.77
CA ILE A 508 17.00 -1.65 13.13
C ILE A 508 16.40 -1.75 14.55
N LYS A 509 15.91 -2.92 14.95
CA LYS A 509 15.40 -3.12 16.31
C LYS A 509 16.46 -2.80 17.37
N LYS A 510 17.70 -3.26 17.20
CA LYS A 510 18.79 -2.98 18.13
C LYS A 510 19.21 -1.52 18.10
N GLN A 511 19.21 -0.89 16.92
CA GLN A 511 19.50 0.54 16.77
C GLN A 511 18.48 1.38 17.56
N ILE A 512 17.18 1.12 17.38
CA ILE A 512 16.11 1.95 17.96
C ILE A 512 15.82 1.58 19.41
N GLN A 513 15.61 0.29 19.73
CA GLN A 513 15.20 -0.08 21.09
C GLN A 513 16.35 -0.13 22.10
N VAL A 514 17.58 -0.22 21.63
CA VAL A 514 18.76 -0.26 22.50
C VAL A 514 19.62 0.99 22.31
N ALA A 515 20.24 1.19 21.12
CA ALA A 515 21.21 2.26 20.96
C ALA A 515 20.58 3.67 21.06
N ALA A 516 19.37 3.86 20.55
CA ALA A 516 18.64 5.13 20.65
C ALA A 516 18.12 5.42 22.08
N ASN A 517 18.12 4.43 22.98
CA ASN A 517 17.68 4.57 24.37
C ASN A 517 18.80 4.20 25.35
N THR A 518 20.04 4.47 24.98
CA THR A 518 21.22 4.19 25.78
C THR A 518 21.88 5.51 26.20
N SER A 519 22.39 5.55 27.45
CA SER A 519 23.11 6.72 27.97
C SER A 519 24.46 6.87 27.33
N ALA A 520 24.79 8.12 27.01
CA ALA A 520 26.09 8.50 26.47
C ALA A 520 26.46 9.94 26.88
N LYS A 521 27.74 10.27 26.74
CA LYS A 521 28.26 11.63 26.89
C LYS A 521 28.53 12.20 25.49
N VAL A 522 27.96 13.36 25.22
CA VAL A 522 28.23 14.16 24.01
C VAL A 522 29.33 15.15 24.34
N ILE A 523 30.43 15.08 23.65
CA ILE A 523 31.58 15.98 23.81
C ILE A 523 31.80 16.70 22.50
N GLN A 524 31.61 18.01 22.49
CA GLN A 524 31.80 18.84 21.31
C GLN A 524 33.01 19.77 21.50
N ASN A 525 33.92 19.75 20.53
CA ASN A 525 35.12 20.57 20.52
C ASN A 525 35.43 21.05 19.10
N SER A 526 36.60 21.72 18.90
CA SER A 526 37.05 22.21 17.60
C SER A 526 37.34 21.10 16.59
N GLU A 527 37.57 19.86 17.02
CA GLU A 527 37.87 18.71 16.15
C GLU A 527 36.60 18.04 15.66
N GLY A 528 35.49 18.17 16.40
CA GLY A 528 34.21 17.58 16.05
C GLY A 528 33.33 17.23 17.23
N MET A 529 32.45 16.29 17.02
CA MET A 529 31.53 15.76 18.03
C MET A 529 31.88 14.30 18.34
N LEU A 530 32.15 14.00 19.60
CA LEU A 530 32.34 12.65 20.11
C LEU A 530 31.14 12.24 20.93
N LEU A 531 30.52 11.14 20.57
CA LEU A 531 29.49 10.45 21.35
C LEU A 531 30.14 9.24 22.01
N ARG A 532 30.33 9.27 23.33
CA ARG A 532 30.92 8.19 24.12
C ARG A 532 29.83 7.49 24.93
N PHE A 533 29.62 6.21 24.65
CA PHE A 533 28.62 5.42 25.36
C PHE A 533 29.01 5.19 26.82
N SER A 534 28.00 5.20 27.70
CA SER A 534 28.20 5.01 29.15
C SER A 534 28.89 3.67 29.44
N PRO A 535 29.85 3.64 30.40
CA PRO A 535 30.46 2.39 30.86
C PRO A 535 29.47 1.37 31.42
N ALA A 536 28.31 1.82 31.91
CA ALA A 536 27.23 0.97 32.41
C ALA A 536 26.30 0.46 31.31
N SER A 537 26.51 0.84 30.06
CA SER A 537 25.66 0.43 28.93
C SER A 537 26.15 -0.87 28.30
N VAL A 538 25.28 -1.51 27.49
CA VAL A 538 25.66 -2.65 26.63
C VAL A 538 26.68 -2.30 25.55
N PHE A 539 26.97 -1.02 25.35
CA PHE A 539 27.97 -0.48 24.44
C PHE A 539 29.17 0.14 25.17
N ALA A 540 29.48 -0.34 26.37
CA ALA A 540 30.64 0.12 27.14
C ALA A 540 31.92 0.10 26.28
N GLY A 541 32.69 1.17 26.33
CA GLY A 541 33.91 1.34 25.53
C GLY A 541 33.69 1.69 24.06
N LYS A 542 32.44 1.75 23.58
CA LYS A 542 32.13 2.17 22.22
C LYS A 542 31.90 3.67 22.12
N GLN A 543 32.15 4.20 20.90
CA GLN A 543 32.03 5.62 20.59
C GLN A 543 31.65 5.86 19.13
N LEU A 544 31.20 7.09 18.84
CA LEU A 544 31.03 7.60 17.47
C LEU A 544 31.70 8.98 17.42
N PHE A 545 32.69 9.17 16.55
CA PHE A 545 33.39 10.44 16.40
C PHE A 545 33.13 11.03 15.02
N PHE A 546 32.50 12.21 14.97
CA PHE A 546 32.19 12.97 13.78
C PHE A 546 33.13 14.18 13.68
N ARG A 547 34.03 14.22 12.71
CA ARG A 547 34.99 15.32 12.54
C ARG A 547 34.33 16.62 12.06
N ALA A 548 34.73 17.75 12.61
CA ALA A 548 34.20 19.09 12.27
C ALA A 548 34.50 19.53 10.83
N SER A 549 35.52 18.99 10.18
CA SER A 549 36.08 19.49 8.91
C SER A 549 35.84 18.60 7.68
N ARG A 550 35.10 17.51 7.80
CA ARG A 550 34.69 16.75 6.60
C ARG A 550 33.56 17.52 5.92
N LYS A 551 33.96 18.39 4.93
CA LYS A 551 32.99 18.71 3.87
C LYS A 551 32.40 17.36 3.40
N PRO A 552 31.08 17.26 3.28
CA PRO A 552 30.49 16.02 2.78
C PRO A 552 31.29 15.62 1.52
N PRO A 553 31.65 14.33 1.35
CA PRO A 553 32.24 13.91 0.11
C PRO A 553 31.35 14.50 -0.97
N ARG A 554 31.96 15.19 -1.95
CA ARG A 554 31.20 15.61 -3.14
C ARG A 554 30.69 14.33 -3.75
N SER A 555 29.51 13.89 -3.25
CA SER A 555 28.81 12.80 -3.88
C SER A 555 28.46 13.33 -5.25
N THR A 556 29.04 12.74 -6.25
CA THR A 556 28.79 13.02 -7.66
C THR A 556 27.29 12.85 -8.01
N HIS A 557 26.43 12.60 -7.04
CA HIS A 557 25.01 12.29 -7.21
C HIS A 557 24.04 13.10 -6.33
N PHE A 558 24.51 13.98 -5.44
CA PHE A 558 23.60 14.92 -4.75
C PHE A 558 23.62 16.27 -5.48
N LEU A 559 22.53 16.60 -6.16
CA LEU A 559 22.28 17.94 -6.69
C LEU A 559 22.28 18.97 -5.55
N PRO A 560 22.86 20.18 -5.73
CA PRO A 560 22.95 21.18 -4.67
C PRO A 560 21.54 21.62 -4.25
N PHE A 561 21.29 21.56 -2.95
CA PHE A 561 20.03 21.82 -2.28
C PHE A 561 19.39 23.21 -2.54
N PHE A 562 20.14 24.19 -3.09
CA PHE A 562 19.67 25.57 -3.28
C PHE A 562 18.67 25.78 -4.43
N THR A 563 18.56 24.84 -5.37
CA THR A 563 17.61 24.95 -6.51
C THR A 563 16.18 24.48 -6.14
N ILE A 564 16.00 23.90 -4.97
CA ILE A 564 14.77 23.21 -4.56
C ILE A 564 13.79 24.12 -3.83
N LEU A 565 14.31 25.09 -3.09
CA LEU A 565 13.47 26.12 -2.43
C LEU A 565 12.77 27.04 -3.44
N ASP A 566 13.38 27.27 -4.60
CA ASP A 566 12.79 28.09 -5.68
C ASP A 566 11.66 27.36 -6.40
N LEU A 567 11.73 26.05 -6.53
CA LEU A 567 10.67 25.22 -7.15
C LEU A 567 9.42 25.06 -6.24
N ILE A 568 9.60 25.04 -4.92
CA ILE A 568 8.49 25.01 -3.97
C ILE A 568 7.74 26.34 -3.99
N ALA A 569 8.45 27.47 -4.09
CA ALA A 569 7.86 28.80 -4.17
C ALA A 569 7.06 29.01 -5.48
N GLN A 570 7.42 28.35 -6.57
CA GLN A 570 6.69 28.42 -7.84
C GLN A 570 5.44 27.53 -7.92
N LYS A 571 5.37 26.42 -7.18
CA LYS A 571 4.19 25.53 -7.15
C LYS A 571 3.13 25.91 -6.10
N LEU A 572 3.45 26.85 -5.20
CA LEU A 572 2.54 27.37 -4.17
C LEU A 572 2.00 28.78 -4.51
N ARG A 573 2.34 29.32 -5.65
CA ARG A 573 1.67 30.45 -6.30
C ARG A 573 0.72 29.92 -7.40
#